data_a613ff3463863fe70f78b3bfab7d6df7
#
_entry.id   a613ff3463863fe70f78b3bfab7d6df7
#
_cell.length_a   1.000
_cell.length_b   1.000
_cell.length_c   1.000
_cell.angle_alpha   90.00
_cell.angle_beta   90.00
_cell.angle_gamma   90.00
#
_symmetry.space_group_name_H-M   'P 1'
#
loop_
_entity.id
_entity.type
_entity.pdbx_description
1 polymer ?
#
loop_
_entity_poly.entity_id
_entity_poly.type
_entity_poly.pdbx_seq_one_letter_code
_entity_poly.pdbx_strand_id
1 'polypeptide(L)'
;MTSEENIPEESNIPAPDVQVFHAMFDENKEVMLLIDPESGEIVDANQAAMEFYGYAKVKLCSMSINEINTMSPEQITMERQRALHEERNYFIFPHRLSNGEERIVEVYSSPIFLYGKQLLFSTIHDITDHKPLEKVMWVRPQ
;
A
#
# COMPACT_ATOMS: atom_id res chain seq x y z
N MET A 1 25.00 -34.51 -1.70
CA MET A 1 24.83 -33.81 -0.94
C MET A 1 24.66 -32.60 -1.39
N THR A 2 24.69 -32.41 -2.09
CA THR A 2 24.55 -31.24 -2.57
C THR A 2 23.23 -30.73 -2.67
N SER A 3 22.25 -31.54 -2.78
CA SER A 3 20.92 -31.04 -2.91
C SER A 3 20.54 -30.22 -1.77
N GLU A 4 21.01 -30.60 -0.64
CA GLU A 4 20.58 -29.86 0.43
C GLU A 4 21.15 -28.55 0.39
N GLU A 5 22.22 -28.38 -0.26
CA GLU A 5 22.69 -27.09 -0.30
C GLU A 5 21.83 -26.19 -1.02
N ASN A 6 21.17 -26.64 -1.99
CA ASN A 6 20.29 -25.77 -2.71
C ASN A 6 19.21 -25.24 -1.86
N ILE A 7 18.72 -26.06 -0.99
CA ILE A 7 17.65 -25.61 -0.14
C ILE A 7 18.10 -24.53 0.79
N PRO A 8 19.22 -24.67 1.46
CA PRO A 8 19.67 -23.59 2.32
C PRO A 8 19.92 -22.32 1.56
N GLU A 9 20.38 -22.41 0.34
CA GLU A 9 20.59 -21.22 -0.40
C GLU A 9 19.32 -20.51 -0.65
N GLU A 10 18.30 -21.21 -0.98
CA GLU A 10 17.04 -20.57 -1.26
C GLU A 10 16.50 -19.91 -0.04
N SER A 11 16.63 -20.54 1.09
CA SER A 11 16.10 -19.93 2.28
C SER A 11 16.92 -18.73 2.67
N ASN A 12 18.18 -18.65 2.29
CA ASN A 12 18.97 -17.50 2.62
C ASN A 12 18.65 -16.31 1.79
N ILE A 13 18.30 -16.52 0.55
CA ILE A 13 18.02 -15.41 -0.34
C ILE A 13 16.90 -14.54 0.15
N PRO A 14 15.78 -15.08 0.59
CA PRO A 14 14.69 -14.22 1.02
C PRO A 14 15.06 -13.30 2.18
N ALA A 15 15.88 -13.77 3.10
CA ALA A 15 16.19 -12.94 4.25
C ALA A 15 16.98 -11.69 3.87
N PRO A 16 18.06 -11.80 3.09
CA PRO A 16 18.75 -10.58 2.65
C PRO A 16 17.86 -9.68 1.82
N ASP A 17 17.00 -10.27 0.98
CA ASP A 17 16.11 -9.47 0.16
C ASP A 17 15.12 -8.72 1.03
N VAL A 18 14.64 -9.33 2.08
CA VAL A 18 13.71 -8.66 2.98
C VAL A 18 14.40 -7.50 3.68
N GLN A 19 15.63 -7.68 4.08
CA GLN A 19 16.35 -6.59 4.74
C GLN A 19 16.59 -5.42 3.80
N VAL A 20 16.97 -5.72 2.57
CA VAL A 20 17.15 -4.68 1.59
C VAL A 20 15.83 -3.96 1.33
N PHE A 21 14.77 -4.73 1.18
CA PHE A 21 13.46 -4.14 0.97
C PHE A 21 13.10 -3.21 2.11
N HIS A 22 13.32 -3.63 3.36
CA HIS A 22 12.98 -2.80 4.50
C HIS A 22 13.77 -1.49 4.51
N ALA A 23 15.05 -1.55 4.20
CA ALA A 23 15.83 -0.34 4.17
C ALA A 23 15.32 0.63 3.12
N MET A 24 15.03 0.11 1.93
CA MET A 24 14.52 0.95 0.86
C MET A 24 13.14 1.46 1.17
N PHE A 25 12.31 0.62 1.75
CA PHE A 25 10.94 0.96 2.07
C PHE A 25 10.90 2.06 3.13
N ASP A 26 11.61 1.86 4.24
CA ASP A 26 11.53 2.77 5.37
C ASP A 26 12.10 4.14 5.06
N GLU A 27 13.14 4.20 4.26
CA GLU A 27 13.82 5.45 4.02
C GLU A 27 13.36 6.18 2.78
N ASN A 28 12.49 5.56 2.01
CA ASN A 28 12.01 6.19 0.79
C ASN A 28 11.13 7.39 1.12
N LYS A 29 11.26 8.45 0.35
CA LYS A 29 10.47 9.64 0.58
C LYS A 29 9.05 9.54 0.04
N GLU A 30 8.79 8.53 -0.78
CA GLU A 30 7.44 8.28 -1.26
C GLU A 30 6.63 7.62 -0.17
N VAL A 31 5.35 7.95 -0.11
CA VAL A 31 4.45 7.30 0.85
C VAL A 31 4.20 5.88 0.38
N MET A 32 4.49 4.92 1.23
CA MET A 32 4.37 3.51 0.87
C MET A 32 3.67 2.72 1.95
N LEU A 33 2.81 1.81 1.52
CA LEU A 33 2.08 0.91 2.42
C LEU A 33 2.18 -0.51 1.88
N LEU A 34 2.19 -1.47 2.80
CA LEU A 34 1.97 -2.87 2.48
C LEU A 34 0.61 -3.24 3.02
N ILE A 35 -0.24 -3.80 2.19
CA ILE A 35 -1.63 -4.05 2.55
C ILE A 35 -1.96 -5.51 2.31
N ASP A 36 -2.67 -6.10 3.26
CA ASP A 36 -3.20 -7.45 3.09
C ASP A 36 -4.32 -7.40 2.07
N PRO A 37 -4.23 -8.16 0.98
CA PRO A 37 -5.22 -8.03 -0.08
C PRO A 37 -6.61 -8.52 0.30
N GLU A 38 -6.72 -9.37 1.28
CA GLU A 38 -8.02 -9.90 1.65
C GLU A 38 -8.71 -9.06 2.70
N SER A 39 -7.99 -8.70 3.73
CA SER A 39 -8.59 -7.97 4.84
C SER A 39 -8.51 -6.47 4.67
N GLY A 40 -7.56 -6.00 3.89
CA GLY A 40 -7.32 -4.56 3.80
C GLY A 40 -6.47 -4.03 4.93
N GLU A 41 -6.01 -4.89 5.81
CA GLU A 41 -5.18 -4.45 6.93
C GLU A 41 -3.88 -3.89 6.42
N ILE A 42 -3.42 -2.82 7.05
CA ILE A 42 -2.13 -2.24 6.73
C ILE A 42 -1.07 -3.03 7.47
N VAL A 43 -0.27 -3.78 6.71
CA VAL A 43 0.73 -4.67 7.29
C VAL A 43 1.98 -3.89 7.66
N ASP A 44 2.32 -2.89 6.86
CA ASP A 44 3.49 -2.06 7.14
C ASP A 44 3.32 -0.72 6.48
N ALA A 45 4.02 0.29 7.00
CA ALA A 45 3.97 1.65 6.48
C ALA A 45 5.34 2.27 6.69
N ASN A 46 5.81 3.04 5.72
CA ASN A 46 7.12 3.64 5.86
C ASN A 46 7.03 4.99 6.58
N GLN A 47 8.17 5.61 6.83
CA GLN A 47 8.22 6.87 7.55
C GLN A 47 7.41 7.95 6.85
N ALA A 48 7.50 8.01 5.53
CA ALA A 48 6.76 9.01 4.76
C ALA A 48 5.26 8.83 4.95
N ALA A 49 4.79 7.59 5.06
CA ALA A 49 3.38 7.33 5.29
C ALA A 49 2.94 7.82 6.65
N MET A 50 3.77 7.61 7.67
CA MET A 50 3.43 8.10 8.99
C MET A 50 3.30 9.62 8.99
N GLU A 51 4.20 10.29 8.29
CA GLU A 51 4.16 11.74 8.24
C GLU A 51 2.97 12.24 7.44
N PHE A 52 2.67 11.57 6.34
CA PHE A 52 1.57 12.00 5.49
C PHE A 52 0.22 11.81 6.17
N TYR A 53 -0.03 10.61 6.68
CA TYR A 53 -1.32 10.31 7.29
C TYR A 53 -1.45 10.85 8.70
N GLY A 54 -0.32 11.08 9.37
CA GLY A 54 -0.37 11.65 10.70
C GLY A 54 -0.61 10.64 11.80
N TYR A 55 -0.24 9.38 11.58
CA TYR A 55 -0.36 8.33 12.57
C TYR A 55 0.99 7.71 12.82
N ALA A 56 1.23 7.24 14.03
CA ALA A 56 2.42 6.46 14.33
C ALA A 56 2.29 5.09 13.63
N LYS A 57 3.42 4.43 13.44
CA LYS A 57 3.42 3.15 12.75
C LYS A 57 2.56 2.10 13.44
N VAL A 58 2.64 2.08 14.77
CA VAL A 58 1.84 1.13 15.54
C VAL A 58 0.35 1.33 15.25
N LYS A 59 -0.06 2.58 15.15
CA LYS A 59 -1.46 2.86 14.87
C LYS A 59 -1.82 2.47 13.44
N LEU A 60 -0.99 2.86 12.47
CA LEU A 60 -1.27 2.53 11.08
C LEU A 60 -1.38 1.02 10.89
N CYS A 61 -0.51 0.27 11.53
CA CYS A 61 -0.51 -1.18 11.35
C CYS A 61 -1.63 -1.87 12.12
N SER A 62 -2.42 -1.11 12.85
CA SER A 62 -3.63 -1.64 13.48
C SER A 62 -4.88 -1.20 12.75
N MET A 63 -4.73 -0.53 11.61
CA MET A 63 -5.86 -0.01 10.85
C MET A 63 -6.04 -0.79 9.56
N SER A 64 -7.23 -0.68 9.02
CA SER A 64 -7.51 -1.16 7.68
C SER A 64 -7.47 0.02 6.73
N ILE A 65 -7.12 -0.23 5.48
CA ILE A 65 -7.17 0.82 4.47
C ILE A 65 -8.59 1.37 4.33
N ASN A 66 -9.60 0.61 4.76
CA ASN A 66 -10.97 1.08 4.74
C ASN A 66 -11.18 2.27 5.67
N GLU A 67 -10.32 2.44 6.67
CA GLU A 67 -10.45 3.57 7.57
C GLU A 67 -9.78 4.81 7.01
N ILE A 68 -8.97 4.66 5.99
CA ILE A 68 -8.27 5.77 5.36
C ILE A 68 -8.94 6.15 4.05
N ASN A 69 -9.27 5.16 3.24
CA ASN A 69 -9.94 5.39 1.97
C ASN A 69 -11.41 5.63 2.25
N THR A 70 -11.93 6.78 1.81
CA THR A 70 -13.30 7.15 2.15
C THR A 70 -14.34 6.65 1.17
N MET A 71 -13.94 5.87 0.18
CA MET A 71 -14.93 5.24 -0.69
C MET A 71 -15.64 4.14 0.06
N SER A 72 -16.70 3.60 -0.51
CA SER A 72 -17.46 2.56 0.17
C SER A 72 -16.61 1.30 0.35
N PRO A 73 -16.87 0.53 1.40
CA PRO A 73 -16.12 -0.70 1.60
C PRO A 73 -16.20 -1.65 0.43
N GLU A 74 -17.36 -1.71 -0.25
CA GLU A 74 -17.51 -2.58 -1.40
C GLU A 74 -16.61 -2.15 -2.55
N GLN A 75 -16.54 -0.85 -2.78
CA GLN A 75 -15.68 -0.33 -3.82
C GLN A 75 -14.22 -0.59 -3.50
N ILE A 76 -13.82 -0.36 -2.26
CA ILE A 76 -12.45 -0.57 -1.85
C ILE A 76 -12.07 -2.03 -2.03
N THR A 77 -12.95 -2.94 -1.64
CA THR A 77 -12.69 -4.36 -1.78
C THR A 77 -12.51 -4.73 -3.25
N MET A 78 -13.38 -4.20 -4.10
CA MET A 78 -13.30 -4.50 -5.52
C MET A 78 -11.98 -4.03 -6.09
N GLU A 79 -11.55 -2.84 -5.73
CA GLU A 79 -10.32 -2.32 -6.28
C GLU A 79 -9.10 -3.08 -5.76
N ARG A 80 -9.16 -3.52 -4.49
CA ARG A 80 -8.08 -4.35 -3.95
C ARG A 80 -7.95 -5.64 -4.75
N GLN A 81 -9.08 -6.25 -5.09
CA GLN A 81 -9.06 -7.49 -5.84
C GLN A 81 -8.52 -7.26 -7.25
N ARG A 82 -8.84 -6.13 -7.86
CA ARG A 82 -8.29 -5.81 -9.17
C ARG A 82 -6.79 -5.66 -9.11
N ALA A 83 -6.27 -5.02 -8.07
CA ALA A 83 -4.84 -4.85 -7.90
C ALA A 83 -4.17 -6.21 -7.68
N LEU A 84 -4.76 -7.05 -6.87
CA LEU A 84 -4.19 -8.36 -6.58
C LEU A 84 -4.08 -9.21 -7.84
N HIS A 85 -5.07 -9.16 -8.70
CA HIS A 85 -5.07 -9.94 -9.92
C HIS A 85 -4.45 -9.19 -11.09
N GLU A 86 -3.86 -8.04 -10.81
CA GLU A 86 -3.19 -7.21 -11.81
C GLU A 86 -4.09 -6.81 -12.97
N GLU A 87 -5.38 -6.73 -12.72
CA GLU A 87 -6.31 -6.21 -13.71
C GLU A 87 -6.21 -4.71 -13.78
N ARG A 88 -5.77 -4.08 -12.69
CA ARG A 88 -5.63 -2.66 -12.62
C ARG A 88 -4.66 -2.36 -11.50
N ASN A 89 -3.66 -1.54 -11.76
CA ASN A 89 -2.68 -1.24 -10.72
C ASN A 89 -2.53 0.26 -10.45
N TYR A 90 -3.42 1.07 -11.00
CA TYR A 90 -3.38 2.52 -10.81
C TYR A 90 -4.79 2.99 -10.43
N PHE A 91 -4.87 3.79 -9.38
CA PHE A 91 -6.15 4.26 -8.85
C PHE A 91 -6.04 5.69 -8.40
N ILE A 92 -7.16 6.37 -8.35
CA ILE A 92 -7.25 7.68 -7.72
C ILE A 92 -8.28 7.55 -6.62
N PHE A 93 -7.89 7.83 -5.40
CA PHE A 93 -8.74 7.63 -4.22
C PHE A 93 -8.76 8.85 -3.34
N PRO A 94 -9.84 9.05 -2.58
CA PRO A 94 -9.85 10.04 -1.50
C PRO A 94 -9.36 9.36 -0.24
N HIS A 95 -8.32 9.91 0.36
CA HIS A 95 -7.79 9.38 1.61
C HIS A 95 -7.94 10.44 2.71
N ARG A 96 -8.31 10.00 3.91
CA ARG A 96 -8.48 10.89 5.03
C ARG A 96 -7.29 10.79 5.96
N LEU A 97 -6.74 11.94 6.33
CA LEU A 97 -5.61 12.01 7.25
C LEU A 97 -6.11 11.98 8.69
N SER A 98 -5.19 11.86 9.64
CA SER A 98 -5.56 11.77 11.04
C SER A 98 -6.25 13.02 11.54
N ASN A 99 -6.00 14.17 10.91
CA ASN A 99 -6.66 15.41 11.33
C ASN A 99 -8.02 15.60 10.68
N GLY A 100 -8.48 14.62 9.92
CA GLY A 100 -9.78 14.70 9.26
C GLY A 100 -9.75 15.27 7.87
N GLU A 101 -8.63 15.80 7.44
CA GLU A 101 -8.52 16.40 6.11
C GLU A 101 -8.54 15.30 5.08
N GLU A 102 -9.26 15.51 3.98
CA GLU A 102 -9.33 14.56 2.90
C GLU A 102 -8.42 15.01 1.79
N ARG A 103 -7.61 14.09 1.28
CA ARG A 103 -6.69 14.38 0.18
C ARG A 103 -7.02 13.43 -0.95
N ILE A 104 -6.84 13.91 -2.18
CA ILE A 104 -7.00 13.06 -3.35
C ILE A 104 -5.62 12.54 -3.70
N VAL A 105 -5.52 11.23 -3.79
CA VAL A 105 -4.21 10.59 -4.01
C VAL A 105 -4.24 9.69 -5.22
N GLU A 106 -3.09 9.60 -5.88
CA GLU A 106 -2.83 8.61 -6.92
C GLU A 106 -2.16 7.45 -6.24
N VAL A 107 -2.61 6.25 -6.51
CA VAL A 107 -2.10 5.05 -5.87
C VAL A 107 -1.67 4.06 -6.95
N TYR A 108 -0.43 3.58 -6.86
CA TYR A 108 0.03 2.47 -7.69
C TYR A 108 0.14 1.28 -6.76
N SER A 109 -0.58 0.21 -7.07
CA SER A 109 -0.59 -0.99 -6.23
C SER A 109 -0.27 -2.20 -7.09
N SER A 110 0.63 -3.03 -6.60
CA SER A 110 0.92 -4.28 -7.28
C SER A 110 1.22 -5.35 -6.25
N PRO A 111 0.99 -6.61 -6.62
CA PRO A 111 1.25 -7.69 -5.67
C PRO A 111 2.74 -7.93 -5.51
N ILE A 112 3.13 -8.26 -4.30
CA ILE A 112 4.50 -8.59 -3.99
C ILE A 112 4.44 -9.76 -3.02
N PHE A 113 5.39 -10.70 -3.14
CA PHE A 113 5.43 -11.83 -2.23
C PHE A 113 6.45 -11.53 -1.14
N LEU A 114 5.99 -11.46 0.11
CA LEU A 114 6.84 -11.04 1.20
C LEU A 114 6.31 -11.70 2.47
N TYR A 115 7.20 -12.08 3.36
CA TYR A 115 6.82 -12.73 4.61
C TYR A 115 6.02 -14.00 4.36
N GLY A 116 6.31 -14.68 3.24
CA GLY A 116 5.64 -15.93 2.95
C GLY A 116 4.24 -15.79 2.43
N LYS A 117 3.81 -14.59 2.05
CA LYS A 117 2.46 -14.42 1.54
C LYS A 117 2.42 -13.28 0.55
N GLN A 118 1.34 -13.22 -0.17
CA GLN A 118 1.17 -12.17 -1.16
C GLN A 118 0.55 -10.96 -0.51
N LEU A 119 1.15 -9.80 -0.73
CA LEU A 119 0.66 -8.54 -0.19
C LEU A 119 0.54 -7.56 -1.35
N LEU A 120 -0.14 -6.45 -1.12
CA LEU A 120 -0.17 -5.36 -2.09
C LEU A 120 0.83 -4.30 -1.64
N PHE A 121 1.75 -3.98 -2.52
CA PHE A 121 2.70 -2.90 -2.29
C PHE A 121 2.15 -1.67 -2.98
N SER A 122 1.90 -0.62 -2.22
CA SER A 122 1.25 0.57 -2.74
C SER A 122 2.10 1.79 -2.52
N THR A 123 2.23 2.61 -3.56
CA THR A 123 2.86 3.93 -3.42
C THR A 123 1.77 4.97 -3.63
N ILE A 124 1.79 6.02 -2.83
CA ILE A 124 0.74 7.00 -2.77
C ILE A 124 1.30 8.39 -3.03
N HIS A 125 0.70 9.11 -3.95
CA HIS A 125 1.07 10.48 -4.26
C HIS A 125 -0.13 11.38 -4.04
N ASP A 126 0.06 12.45 -3.29
CA ASP A 126 -1.00 13.42 -3.05
C ASP A 126 -1.08 14.33 -4.26
N ILE A 127 -2.22 14.31 -4.93
CA ILE A 127 -2.44 15.16 -6.11
C ILE A 127 -3.54 16.18 -5.87
N THR A 128 -3.89 16.41 -4.61
CA THR A 128 -5.02 17.27 -4.27
C THR A 128 -4.90 18.64 -4.92
N ASP A 129 -3.72 19.22 -4.93
CA ASP A 129 -3.57 20.57 -5.40
C ASP A 129 -3.18 20.66 -6.87
N HIS A 130 -3.05 19.53 -7.54
CA HIS A 130 -2.51 19.53 -8.89
C HIS A 130 -3.52 19.31 -9.99
N LYS A 131 -4.65 18.70 -9.70
CA LYS A 131 -5.58 18.30 -10.74
C LYS A 131 -7.01 18.48 -10.33
N PRO A 132 -7.45 19.72 -10.14
CA PRO A 132 -8.80 19.95 -9.63
C PRO A 132 -9.88 19.40 -10.54
N LEU A 133 -9.71 19.52 -11.86
CA LEU A 133 -10.75 19.02 -12.77
C LEU A 133 -10.83 17.53 -12.75
N GLU A 134 -9.69 16.89 -12.68
CA GLU A 134 -9.68 15.44 -12.63
C GLU A 134 -10.25 14.93 -11.35
N LYS A 135 -10.07 15.66 -10.25
CA LYS A 135 -10.70 15.26 -9.02
C LYS A 135 -12.20 15.20 -9.18
N VAL A 136 -12.74 16.22 -9.80
CA VAL A 136 -14.18 16.28 -10.00
C VAL A 136 -14.63 15.13 -10.87
N MET A 137 -13.95 14.89 -11.96
CA MET A 137 -14.33 13.83 -12.86
C MET A 137 -14.23 12.48 -12.20
N TRP A 138 -13.20 12.32 -11.40
CA TRP A 138 -13.01 11.05 -10.76
C TRP A 138 -14.14 10.73 -9.80
N VAL A 139 -14.66 11.71 -9.16
CA VAL A 139 -15.74 11.49 -8.21
C VAL A 139 -17.02 11.08 -8.88
N ARG A 140 -17.22 11.48 -10.15
CA ARG A 140 -18.47 11.17 -10.81
C ARG A 140 -18.74 9.72 -11.00
N PRO A 141 -17.81 8.91 -11.31
CA PRO A 141 -18.15 7.58 -11.71
C PRO A 141 -18.80 6.73 -10.67
N GLN A 142 -18.89 7.11 -9.47
CA GLN A 142 -19.44 6.29 -8.56
C GLN A 142 -20.78 5.98 -8.82
#